data_a050a92ee685eb3947ba87b251a4aa49
#
_entry.id   a050a92ee685eb3947ba87b251a4aa49
#
_cell.length_a   1.000
_cell.length_b   1.000
_cell.length_c   1.000
_cell.angle_alpha   90.00
_cell.angle_beta   90.00
_cell.angle_gamma   90.00
#
_symmetry.space_group_name_H-M   'P 1'
#
loop_
_entity.id
_entity.type
_entity.pdbx_description
1 polymer ?
#
loop_
_entity_poly.entity_id
_entity_poly.type
_entity_poly.pdbx_seq_one_letter_code
_entity_poly.pdbx_strand_id
1 'polypeptide(L)'
;MSQIDLECSKCSTWSGGEVNMTVMIESLIGILLFTILIVPLTLKNPFASVGDYPPAIREKCMELGLIEKREQRFTRADIIRKGIALLAFVFIFAVVLKQFNGADTFWKGFRDSYLIWLIIDWYDALVLDCIWFCHSKKVRIPGTE
;
A
#
# COMPACT_ATOMS: atom_id res chain seq x y z
N MET A 1 -37.84 -33.41 13.71
CA MET A 1 -37.04 -32.23 13.47
C MET A 1 -35.74 -32.73 12.86
N SER A 2 -35.64 -32.61 11.58
CA SER A 2 -34.58 -33.24 10.78
C SER A 2 -33.32 -32.38 10.73
N GLN A 3 -32.15 -32.99 10.60
CA GLN A 3 -30.85 -32.38 10.46
C GLN A 3 -30.76 -31.31 9.34
N ILE A 4 -31.71 -31.30 8.43
CA ILE A 4 -31.81 -30.35 7.30
C ILE A 4 -32.13 -28.94 7.79
N ASP A 5 -32.86 -28.78 8.90
CA ASP A 5 -33.22 -27.46 9.44
C ASP A 5 -32.04 -26.75 10.16
N LEU A 6 -31.03 -27.51 10.59
CA LEU A 6 -29.83 -26.98 11.24
C LEU A 6 -28.78 -26.46 10.23
N GLU A 7 -28.73 -27.02 9.03
CA GLU A 7 -27.82 -26.53 7.98
C GLU A 7 -28.35 -25.27 7.27
N CYS A 8 -29.65 -25.10 7.18
CA CYS A 8 -30.27 -23.90 6.61
C CYS A 8 -30.06 -22.65 7.48
N SER A 9 -29.93 -22.82 8.82
CA SER A 9 -29.63 -21.73 9.75
C SER A 9 -28.19 -21.20 9.61
N LYS A 10 -27.27 -22.02 9.10
CA LYS A 10 -25.87 -21.59 8.84
C LYS A 10 -25.68 -20.81 7.53
N CYS A 11 -26.63 -20.90 6.61
CA CYS A 11 -26.56 -20.16 5.35
C CYS A 11 -27.05 -18.71 5.43
N SER A 12 -27.69 -18.29 6.51
CA SER A 12 -28.32 -16.96 6.61
C SER A 12 -27.48 -15.87 7.28
N THR A 13 -26.22 -16.12 7.60
CA THR A 13 -25.29 -15.05 8.01
C THR A 13 -24.41 -14.60 6.87
N TRP A 14 -25.00 -14.32 5.73
CA TRP A 14 -24.43 -13.42 4.75
C TRP A 14 -24.70 -12.00 5.26
N SER A 15 -23.95 -11.55 6.28
CA SER A 15 -23.95 -10.14 6.68
C SER A 15 -23.21 -9.35 5.59
N GLY A 16 -23.95 -9.10 4.52
CA GLY A 16 -23.50 -8.22 3.47
C GLY A 16 -23.32 -6.83 4.06
N GLY A 17 -22.11 -6.31 4.04
CA GLY A 17 -21.85 -4.89 4.14
C GLY A 17 -21.39 -4.33 5.49
N GLU A 18 -21.24 -5.11 6.53
CA GLU A 18 -20.53 -4.60 7.72
C GLU A 18 -19.02 -4.64 7.47
N VAL A 19 -18.44 -3.46 7.25
CA VAL A 19 -16.97 -3.31 7.35
C VAL A 19 -16.62 -3.64 8.79
N ASN A 20 -15.99 -4.78 9.01
CA ASN A 20 -15.64 -5.23 10.35
C ASN A 20 -14.79 -4.15 11.02
N MET A 21 -15.09 -3.80 12.28
CA MET A 21 -14.32 -2.81 13.04
C MET A 21 -12.82 -3.14 13.04
N THR A 22 -12.47 -4.43 12.98
CA THR A 22 -11.10 -4.91 12.85
C THR A 22 -10.42 -4.40 11.57
N VAL A 23 -11.09 -4.48 10.41
CA VAL A 23 -10.59 -3.96 9.13
C VAL A 23 -10.34 -2.45 9.20
N MET A 24 -11.22 -1.70 9.86
CA MET A 24 -11.03 -0.26 10.05
C MET A 24 -9.80 0.05 10.92
N ILE A 25 -9.62 -0.67 12.02
CA ILE A 25 -8.47 -0.49 12.92
C ILE A 25 -7.18 -0.87 12.19
N GLU A 26 -7.15 -1.97 11.47
CA GLU A 26 -5.99 -2.41 10.70
C GLU A 26 -5.64 -1.41 9.59
N SER A 27 -6.63 -0.86 8.91
CA SER A 27 -6.42 0.18 7.91
C SER A 27 -5.84 1.45 8.53
N LEU A 28 -6.33 1.88 9.70
CA LEU A 28 -5.76 3.04 10.41
C LEU A 28 -4.32 2.81 10.85
N ILE A 29 -4.00 1.62 11.36
CA ILE A 29 -2.63 1.24 11.70
C ILE A 29 -1.76 1.23 10.43
N GLY A 30 -2.26 0.66 9.34
CA GLY A 30 -1.59 0.65 8.04
C GLY A 30 -1.30 2.06 7.52
N ILE A 31 -2.26 2.96 7.56
CA ILE A 31 -2.12 4.38 7.21
C ILE A 31 -1.03 5.05 8.05
N LEU A 32 -1.05 4.83 9.36
CA LEU A 32 -0.06 5.41 10.27
C LEU A 32 1.35 4.93 9.95
N LEU A 33 1.53 3.61 9.80
CA LEU A 33 2.82 3.01 9.45
C LEU A 33 3.31 3.49 8.08
N PHE A 34 2.42 3.54 7.09
CA PHE A 34 2.71 4.01 5.74
C PHE A 34 3.17 5.47 5.76
N THR A 35 2.45 6.35 6.48
CA THR A 35 2.80 7.76 6.61
C THR A 35 4.15 7.96 7.29
N ILE A 36 4.41 7.25 8.40
CA ILE A 36 5.69 7.32 9.13
C ILE A 36 6.86 6.83 8.26
N LEU A 37 6.60 5.88 7.36
CA LEU A 37 7.63 5.36 6.46
C LEU A 37 7.87 6.30 5.28
N ILE A 38 6.80 6.68 4.56
CA ILE A 38 6.90 7.41 3.29
C ILE A 38 7.30 8.87 3.48
N VAL A 39 6.67 9.59 4.42
CA VAL A 39 6.92 11.03 4.59
C VAL A 39 8.38 11.33 4.91
N PRO A 40 9.05 10.67 5.88
CA PRO A 40 10.47 10.93 6.14
C PRO A 40 11.41 10.51 5.00
N LEU A 41 11.07 9.41 4.29
CA LEU A 41 11.86 8.97 3.13
C LEU A 41 11.82 10.02 2.02
N THR A 42 10.62 10.51 1.69
CA THR A 42 10.43 11.52 0.65
C THR A 42 11.07 12.86 1.02
N LEU A 43 11.00 13.26 2.31
CA LEU A 43 11.65 14.48 2.76
C LEU A 43 13.18 14.40 2.75
N LYS A 44 13.76 13.23 2.99
CA LYS A 44 15.22 13.01 2.94
C LYS A 44 15.76 12.95 1.52
N ASN A 45 15.00 12.33 0.61
CA ASN A 45 15.37 12.17 -0.80
C ASN A 45 14.19 12.46 -1.72
N PRO A 46 13.87 13.73 -1.98
CA PRO A 46 12.74 14.11 -2.82
C PRO A 46 12.83 13.53 -4.26
N PHE A 47 14.07 13.27 -4.69
CA PHE A 47 14.34 12.76 -6.04
C PHE A 47 14.47 11.23 -6.12
N ALA A 48 14.30 10.50 -5.02
CA ALA A 48 14.42 9.04 -5.02
C ALA A 48 13.40 8.36 -5.95
N SER A 49 12.21 8.95 -6.09
CA SER A 49 11.11 8.46 -6.92
C SER A 49 11.09 9.04 -8.34
N VAL A 50 12.07 9.86 -8.72
CA VAL A 50 12.10 10.47 -10.09
C VAL A 50 12.17 9.41 -11.19
N GLY A 51 12.63 8.20 -10.87
CA GLY A 51 12.59 7.05 -11.79
C GLY A 51 11.20 6.68 -12.29
N ASP A 52 10.17 6.97 -11.48
CA ASP A 52 8.76 6.64 -11.75
C ASP A 52 8.02 7.76 -12.52
N TYR A 53 8.65 8.93 -12.65
CA TYR A 53 8.08 10.05 -13.39
C TYR A 53 8.18 9.90 -14.92
N PRO A 54 7.33 10.60 -15.68
CA PRO A 54 7.42 10.63 -17.13
C PRO A 54 8.80 11.04 -17.65
N PRO A 55 9.23 10.52 -18.82
CA PRO A 55 10.57 10.76 -19.37
C PRO A 55 10.97 12.23 -19.44
N ALA A 56 10.03 13.11 -19.81
CA ALA A 56 10.28 14.55 -19.93
C ALA A 56 10.70 15.21 -18.60
N ILE A 57 10.09 14.78 -17.49
CA ILE A 57 10.45 15.27 -16.14
C ILE A 57 11.82 14.73 -15.73
N ARG A 58 12.11 13.45 -16.04
CA ARG A 58 13.40 12.84 -15.77
C ARG A 58 14.54 13.52 -16.52
N GLU A 59 14.35 13.82 -17.80
CA GLU A 59 15.31 14.55 -18.64
C GLU A 59 15.56 15.94 -18.05
N LYS A 60 14.52 16.65 -17.64
CA LYS A 60 14.64 17.96 -17.00
C LYS A 60 15.42 17.88 -15.68
N CYS A 61 15.19 16.88 -14.86
CA CYS A 61 15.96 16.66 -13.64
C CYS A 61 17.43 16.34 -13.92
N MET A 62 17.73 15.62 -15.01
CA MET A 62 19.11 15.36 -15.44
C MET A 62 19.79 16.62 -15.98
N GLU A 63 19.09 17.44 -16.77
CA GLU A 63 19.60 18.73 -17.26
C GLU A 63 19.95 19.69 -16.12
N LEU A 64 19.12 19.71 -15.06
CA LEU A 64 19.34 20.52 -13.87
C LEU A 64 20.39 19.94 -12.91
N GLY A 65 20.98 18.79 -13.21
CA GLY A 65 21.96 18.12 -12.36
C GLY A 65 21.42 17.61 -11.01
N LEU A 66 20.09 17.50 -10.88
CA LEU A 66 19.41 17.04 -9.66
C LEU A 66 19.51 15.53 -9.47
N ILE A 67 19.69 14.79 -10.57
CA ILE A 67 19.90 13.35 -10.57
C ILE A 67 21.05 12.99 -11.50
N GLU A 68 21.87 12.05 -11.06
CA GLU A 68 22.87 11.45 -11.93
C GLU A 68 22.20 10.53 -12.95
N LYS A 69 22.77 10.43 -14.15
CA LYS A 69 22.36 9.49 -15.19
C LYS A 69 22.74 8.07 -14.76
N ARG A 70 22.07 7.58 -13.73
CA ARG A 70 22.28 6.24 -13.21
C ARG A 70 21.37 5.28 -13.99
N GLU A 71 21.95 4.49 -14.88
CA GLU A 71 21.24 3.30 -15.37
C GLU A 71 20.97 2.39 -14.16
N GLN A 72 19.74 2.36 -13.70
CA GLN A 72 19.32 1.44 -12.65
C GLN A 72 19.34 0.01 -13.22
N ARG A 73 20.52 -0.58 -13.27
CA ARG A 73 20.64 -2.02 -13.51
C ARG A 73 20.22 -2.73 -12.24
N PHE A 74 19.02 -3.28 -12.26
CA PHE A 74 18.60 -4.21 -11.20
C PHE A 74 19.53 -5.42 -11.19
N THR A 75 20.34 -5.52 -10.16
CA THR A 75 21.17 -6.70 -9.97
C THR A 75 20.29 -7.89 -9.59
N ARG A 76 20.65 -9.11 -10.01
CA ARG A 76 19.92 -10.33 -9.62
C ARG A 76 19.74 -10.43 -8.10
N ALA A 77 20.75 -10.03 -7.33
CA ALA A 77 20.69 -9.97 -5.88
C ALA A 77 19.60 -8.99 -5.36
N ASP A 78 19.39 -7.85 -6.04
CA ASP A 78 18.34 -6.90 -5.67
C ASP A 78 16.94 -7.46 -5.92
N ILE A 79 16.77 -8.20 -7.01
CA ILE A 79 15.49 -8.87 -7.33
C ILE A 79 15.19 -9.95 -6.28
N ILE A 80 16.18 -10.76 -5.93
CA ILE A 80 16.03 -11.83 -4.93
C ILE A 80 15.70 -11.22 -3.57
N ARG A 81 16.43 -10.17 -3.14
CA ARG A 81 16.19 -9.49 -1.86
C ARG A 81 14.79 -8.90 -1.79
N LYS A 82 14.34 -8.22 -2.86
CA LYS A 82 12.98 -7.67 -2.95
C LYS A 82 11.94 -8.78 -2.95
N GLY A 83 12.18 -9.89 -3.65
CA GLY A 83 11.29 -11.04 -3.67
C GLY A 83 11.14 -11.68 -2.29
N ILE A 84 12.23 -11.87 -1.56
CA ILE A 84 12.19 -12.41 -0.18
C ILE A 84 11.43 -11.44 0.75
N ALA A 85 11.70 -10.14 0.65
CA ALA A 85 10.99 -9.15 1.46
C ALA A 85 9.49 -9.13 1.18
N LEU A 86 9.09 -9.25 -0.10
CA LEU A 86 7.69 -9.34 -0.50
C LEU A 86 7.02 -10.61 0.05
N LEU A 87 7.67 -11.75 -0.06
CA LEU A 87 7.15 -13.02 0.47
C LEU A 87 6.99 -12.97 1.99
N ALA A 88 7.97 -12.42 2.70
CA ALA A 88 7.90 -12.23 4.13
C ALA A 88 6.74 -11.30 4.53
N PHE A 89 6.56 -10.20 3.79
CA PHE A 89 5.45 -9.28 3.99
C PHE A 89 4.09 -9.97 3.79
N VAL A 90 3.91 -10.69 2.69
CA VAL A 90 2.67 -11.42 2.39
C VAL A 90 2.37 -12.45 3.47
N PHE A 91 3.40 -13.18 3.94
CA PHE A 91 3.25 -14.17 5.01
C PHE A 91 2.81 -13.54 6.32
N ILE A 92 3.48 -12.46 6.76
CA ILE A 92 3.11 -11.73 7.98
C ILE A 92 1.68 -11.21 7.88
N PHE A 93 1.32 -10.62 6.75
CA PHE A 93 -0.01 -10.08 6.51
C PHE A 93 -1.09 -11.17 6.55
N ALA A 94 -0.83 -12.34 5.93
CA ALA A 94 -1.73 -13.47 5.99
C ALA A 94 -1.94 -14.00 7.43
N VAL A 95 -0.88 -14.02 8.24
CA VAL A 95 -0.97 -14.39 9.67
C VAL A 95 -1.83 -13.37 10.43
N VAL A 96 -1.64 -12.08 10.20
CA VAL A 96 -2.44 -11.02 10.82
C VAL A 96 -3.92 -11.20 10.49
N LEU A 97 -4.28 -11.34 9.22
CA LEU A 97 -5.66 -11.55 8.79
C LEU A 97 -6.29 -12.81 9.41
N LYS A 98 -5.52 -13.89 9.53
CA LYS A 98 -6.02 -15.11 10.15
C LYS A 98 -6.28 -14.93 11.64
N GLN A 99 -5.36 -14.27 12.37
CA GLN A 99 -5.43 -14.14 13.81
C GLN A 99 -6.47 -13.10 14.27
N PHE A 100 -6.55 -11.98 13.59
CA PHE A 100 -7.38 -10.84 14.02
C PHE A 100 -8.74 -10.80 13.31
N ASN A 101 -8.79 -11.17 12.02
CA ASN A 101 -10.04 -11.12 11.25
C ASN A 101 -10.74 -12.49 11.20
N GLY A 102 -10.11 -13.55 11.74
CA GLY A 102 -10.64 -14.90 11.66
C GLY A 102 -10.90 -15.32 10.20
N ALA A 103 -9.95 -15.03 9.32
CA ALA A 103 -10.06 -15.35 7.89
C ALA A 103 -9.80 -16.84 7.68
N ASP A 104 -10.84 -17.65 7.90
CA ASP A 104 -10.78 -19.11 7.74
C ASP A 104 -10.94 -19.58 6.30
N THR A 105 -11.41 -18.68 5.41
CA THR A 105 -11.59 -18.95 3.99
C THR A 105 -10.79 -17.98 3.14
N PHE A 106 -10.32 -18.45 1.98
CA PHE A 106 -9.61 -17.61 1.01
C PHE A 106 -10.41 -16.34 0.64
N TRP A 107 -11.70 -16.47 0.38
CA TRP A 107 -12.54 -15.34 -0.01
C TRP A 107 -12.70 -14.29 1.08
N LYS A 108 -12.76 -14.70 2.34
CA LYS A 108 -12.82 -13.77 3.46
C LYS A 108 -11.50 -13.03 3.60
N GLY A 109 -10.38 -13.74 3.56
CA GLY A 109 -9.05 -13.13 3.59
C GLY A 109 -8.80 -12.18 2.41
N PHE A 110 -9.21 -12.59 1.20
CA PHE A 110 -9.11 -11.75 0.00
C PHE A 110 -9.91 -10.45 0.12
N ARG A 111 -11.18 -10.55 0.55
CA ARG A 111 -12.05 -9.38 0.73
C ARG A 111 -11.49 -8.41 1.76
N ASP A 112 -11.08 -8.92 2.92
CA ASP A 112 -10.58 -8.10 4.01
C ASP A 112 -9.24 -7.43 3.61
N SER A 113 -8.33 -8.16 2.94
CA SER A 113 -7.13 -7.60 2.34
C SER A 113 -7.43 -6.49 1.35
N TYR A 114 -8.35 -6.74 0.44
CA TYR A 114 -8.73 -5.78 -0.60
C TYR A 114 -9.26 -4.48 0.01
N LEU A 115 -10.12 -4.59 1.03
CA LEU A 115 -10.67 -3.42 1.72
C LEU A 115 -9.58 -2.62 2.45
N ILE A 116 -8.66 -3.29 3.16
CA ILE A 116 -7.55 -2.62 3.84
C ILE A 116 -6.68 -1.87 2.84
N TRP A 117 -6.28 -2.52 1.75
CA TRP A 117 -5.47 -1.90 0.72
C TRP A 117 -6.20 -0.74 0.04
N LEU A 118 -7.47 -0.90 -0.30
CA LEU A 118 -8.27 0.15 -0.91
C LEU A 118 -8.33 1.41 -0.03
N ILE A 119 -8.51 1.25 1.28
CA ILE A 119 -8.54 2.39 2.22
C ILE A 119 -7.17 3.08 2.29
N ILE A 120 -6.08 2.31 2.32
CA ILE A 120 -4.72 2.86 2.35
C ILE A 120 -4.41 3.58 1.04
N ASP A 121 -4.74 3.01 -0.12
CA ASP A 121 -4.52 3.61 -1.44
C ASP A 121 -5.31 4.92 -1.60
N TRP A 122 -6.57 4.96 -1.16
CA TRP A 122 -7.36 6.20 -1.18
C TRP A 122 -6.76 7.28 -0.30
N TYR A 123 -6.26 6.90 0.88
CA TYR A 123 -5.57 7.84 1.77
C TYR A 123 -4.28 8.36 1.11
N ASP A 124 -3.48 7.49 0.51
CA ASP A 124 -2.26 7.87 -0.19
C ASP A 124 -2.55 8.86 -1.31
N ALA A 125 -3.46 8.51 -2.23
CA ALA A 125 -3.82 9.34 -3.36
C ALA A 125 -4.40 10.71 -2.96
N LEU A 126 -5.32 10.76 -1.99
CA LEU A 126 -6.01 11.99 -1.62
C LEU A 126 -5.21 12.84 -0.63
N VAL A 127 -4.62 12.22 0.39
CA VAL A 127 -3.97 12.97 1.47
C VAL A 127 -2.49 13.18 1.19
N LEU A 128 -1.76 12.12 0.86
CA LEU A 128 -0.32 12.24 0.64
C LEU A 128 -0.01 12.87 -0.72
N ASP A 129 -0.62 12.40 -1.80
CA ASP A 129 -0.32 12.92 -3.14
C ASP A 129 -1.00 14.27 -3.40
N CYS A 130 -2.32 14.37 -3.28
CA CYS A 130 -3.04 15.58 -3.64
C CYS A 130 -2.85 16.71 -2.62
N ILE A 131 -2.94 16.43 -1.31
CA ILE A 131 -2.89 17.49 -0.30
C ILE A 131 -1.44 17.79 0.08
N TRP A 132 -0.68 16.78 0.48
CA TRP A 132 0.66 17.02 1.03
C TRP A 132 1.72 17.23 -0.06
N PHE A 133 1.79 16.34 -1.05
CA PHE A 133 2.83 16.38 -2.09
C PHE A 133 2.65 17.58 -3.02
N CYS A 134 1.43 17.83 -3.50
CA CYS A 134 1.15 18.96 -4.38
C CYS A 134 1.34 20.34 -3.71
N HIS A 135 1.19 20.43 -2.38
CA HIS A 135 1.32 21.68 -1.65
C HIS A 135 2.70 21.85 -0.99
N SER A 136 3.53 20.80 -0.95
CA SER A 136 4.85 20.86 -0.30
C SER A 136 5.89 21.51 -1.20
N LYS A 137 6.35 22.72 -0.81
CA LYS A 137 7.45 23.42 -1.49
C LYS A 137 8.77 22.65 -1.46
N LYS A 138 8.96 21.74 -0.50
CA LYS A 138 10.20 20.95 -0.33
C LYS A 138 10.37 19.82 -1.34
N VAL A 139 9.27 19.38 -1.92
CA VAL A 139 9.23 18.24 -2.85
C VAL A 139 9.09 18.70 -4.31
N ARG A 140 8.84 19.99 -4.53
CA ARG A 140 8.72 20.54 -5.89
C ARG A 140 10.07 20.47 -6.63
N ILE A 141 10.00 20.02 -7.87
CA ILE A 141 11.14 20.01 -8.78
C ILE A 141 11.25 21.42 -9.38
N PRO A 142 12.37 22.13 -9.20
CA PRO A 142 12.57 23.45 -9.79
C PRO A 142 12.44 23.41 -11.32
N GLY A 143 11.66 24.32 -11.90
CA GLY A 143 11.46 24.38 -13.36
C GLY A 143 10.37 23.50 -13.93
N THR A 144 9.49 22.92 -13.08
CA THR A 144 8.27 22.22 -13.48
C THR A 144 7.00 22.95 -13.02
N GLU A 145 7.13 24.23 -12.72
CA GLU A 145 6.05 25.09 -12.24
C GLU A 145 5.06 25.43 -13.35
#